data_fdbdd250381f25e19ee8c558d9bda407
#
_entry.id   fdbdd250381f25e19ee8c558d9bda407
#
_cell.length_a   1.000
_cell.length_b   1.000
_cell.length_c   1.000
_cell.angle_alpha   90.00
_cell.angle_beta   90.00
_cell.angle_gamma   90.00
#
_symmetry.space_group_name_H-M   'P 1'
#
loop_
_entity.id
_entity.type
_entity.pdbx_description
1 polymer ?
#
loop_
_entity_poly.entity_id
_entity_poly.type
_entity_poly.pdbx_seq_one_letter_code
_entity_poly.pdbx_strand_id
1 'polypeptide(L)'
;MAAKKKRTPNKQNDSWVVISADSVLNTQKHDSDPAFLRLRNPSTDEASLYLLGSGNLQLYEVKAFEEDFHSWFVGQTVQRDGRLIFVTPMDPLYLLLPYMIKSGKEGKFQPVNQVVKDEDFPACSRLLSCTRSLTSLHHIAEEKEVGSQTFHRYSQDRTMDWLKKKVERTVVALKKKNICVGEGVKSTTYVRVKSESDNQEEDYLRYAHGLISDYISEDLSKVLLRHLGLPELKSPKETEPPSKKRKLSDKPVEAEEDYTKFNSADFARKPPKKMTAAQKTLAKVDKSGMKPMSSFFSPKAKAEKK
;
A
#
# COMPACT_ATOMS: atom_id res chain seq x y z
N MET A 1 -39.99 -26.26 32.94
CA MET A 1 -38.98 -26.49 31.85
C MET A 1 -38.92 -25.22 31.00
N ALA A 2 -37.85 -24.45 31.06
CA ALA A 2 -37.71 -23.21 30.32
C ALA A 2 -37.18 -23.55 28.89
N ALA A 3 -37.95 -23.16 27.87
CA ALA A 3 -37.59 -23.37 26.47
C ALA A 3 -36.34 -22.55 26.12
N LYS A 4 -35.25 -23.22 25.74
CA LYS A 4 -34.06 -22.60 25.20
C LYS A 4 -34.43 -21.91 23.87
N LYS A 5 -34.48 -20.56 23.87
CA LYS A 5 -34.54 -19.77 22.63
C LYS A 5 -33.34 -20.14 21.74
N LYS A 6 -33.58 -20.76 20.59
CA LYS A 6 -32.59 -20.93 19.52
C LYS A 6 -32.12 -19.54 19.13
N ARG A 7 -30.85 -19.23 19.37
CA ARG A 7 -30.19 -18.05 18.80
C ARG A 7 -30.20 -18.25 17.29
N THR A 8 -30.93 -17.40 16.58
CA THR A 8 -30.80 -17.23 15.13
C THR A 8 -29.35 -16.84 14.83
N PRO A 9 -28.71 -17.43 13.80
CA PRO A 9 -27.39 -16.99 13.39
C PRO A 9 -27.49 -15.51 13.05
N ASN A 10 -26.71 -14.69 13.74
CA ASN A 10 -26.57 -13.27 13.47
C ASN A 10 -26.09 -13.18 12.02
N LYS A 11 -26.92 -12.64 11.11
CA LYS A 11 -26.46 -12.24 9.78
C LYS A 11 -25.35 -11.22 10.05
N GLN A 12 -24.11 -11.65 9.86
CA GLN A 12 -22.98 -10.76 9.86
C GLN A 12 -23.22 -9.78 8.73
N ASN A 13 -23.62 -8.57 9.04
CA ASN A 13 -23.65 -7.50 8.07
C ASN A 13 -22.18 -7.13 7.80
N ASP A 14 -21.64 -7.70 6.75
CA ASP A 14 -20.30 -7.32 6.28
C ASP A 14 -20.44 -5.94 5.62
N SER A 15 -19.94 -4.94 6.32
CA SER A 15 -19.91 -3.56 5.85
C SER A 15 -18.48 -3.10 5.75
N TRP A 16 -18.14 -2.37 4.70
CA TRP A 16 -16.81 -1.83 4.47
C TRP A 16 -16.86 -0.32 4.33
N VAL A 17 -15.79 0.34 4.73
CA VAL A 17 -15.60 1.77 4.49
C VAL A 17 -14.87 1.96 3.18
N VAL A 18 -15.49 2.71 2.27
CA VAL A 18 -15.00 2.93 0.91
C VAL A 18 -14.84 4.43 0.66
N ILE A 19 -13.68 4.82 0.13
CA ILE A 19 -13.42 6.17 -0.37
C ILE A 19 -13.38 6.11 -1.89
N SER A 20 -14.26 6.87 -2.54
CA SER A 20 -14.34 6.96 -3.99
C SER A 20 -14.66 8.37 -4.44
N ALA A 21 -14.39 8.69 -5.70
CA ALA A 21 -14.91 9.91 -6.30
C ALA A 21 -16.43 9.81 -6.53
N ASP A 22 -17.16 10.92 -6.39
CA ASP A 22 -18.61 10.95 -6.60
C ASP A 22 -19.02 10.42 -7.98
N SER A 23 -18.18 10.61 -8.99
CA SER A 23 -18.41 10.12 -10.35
C SER A 23 -18.53 8.61 -10.47
N VAL A 24 -18.04 7.83 -9.49
CA VAL A 24 -18.14 6.36 -9.47
C VAL A 24 -19.59 5.92 -9.28
N LEU A 25 -20.31 6.63 -8.43
CA LEU A 25 -21.69 6.33 -8.01
C LEU A 25 -22.74 7.12 -8.80
N ASN A 26 -22.30 8.02 -9.68
CA ASN A 26 -23.24 8.88 -10.41
C ASN A 26 -24.00 8.08 -11.46
N THR A 27 -25.15 7.59 -11.05
CA THR A 27 -26.08 6.74 -11.85
C THR A 27 -26.96 7.56 -12.80
N GLN A 28 -26.50 8.71 -13.31
CA GLN A 28 -27.28 9.43 -14.31
C GLN A 28 -27.44 8.56 -15.55
N LYS A 29 -28.59 7.86 -15.63
CA LYS A 29 -29.16 7.17 -16.82
C LYS A 29 -28.16 6.54 -17.78
N HIS A 30 -27.31 5.63 -17.27
CA HIS A 30 -26.51 4.78 -18.11
C HIS A 30 -27.14 3.38 -18.19
N ASP A 31 -27.05 2.76 -19.37
CA ASP A 31 -27.68 1.46 -19.66
C ASP A 31 -27.07 0.28 -18.89
N SER A 32 -25.98 0.48 -18.17
CA SER A 32 -25.33 -0.57 -17.38
C SER A 32 -24.94 -0.09 -15.98
N ASP A 33 -25.25 -0.93 -14.99
CA ASP A 33 -24.84 -0.73 -13.60
C ASP A 33 -23.33 -0.94 -13.41
N PRO A 34 -22.73 -0.29 -12.38
CA PRO A 34 -21.36 -0.54 -12.00
C PRO A 34 -21.16 -2.02 -11.65
N ALA A 35 -20.04 -2.60 -12.08
CA ALA A 35 -19.76 -4.02 -11.82
C ALA A 35 -18.34 -4.26 -11.31
N PHE A 36 -18.23 -5.02 -10.22
CA PHE A 36 -16.94 -5.49 -9.76
C PHE A 36 -16.42 -6.62 -10.66
N LEU A 37 -15.15 -6.53 -11.03
CA LEU A 37 -14.46 -7.48 -11.88
C LEU A 37 -13.22 -8.00 -11.14
N ARG A 38 -13.05 -9.30 -11.13
CA ARG A 38 -11.80 -9.92 -10.71
C ARG A 38 -10.96 -10.20 -11.95
N LEU A 39 -9.82 -9.51 -12.08
CA LEU A 39 -8.94 -9.56 -13.24
C LEU A 39 -7.50 -9.85 -12.80
N ARG A 40 -6.68 -10.27 -13.74
CA ARG A 40 -5.24 -10.48 -13.55
C ARG A 40 -4.55 -9.14 -13.33
N ASN A 41 -3.78 -9.01 -12.26
CA ASN A 41 -2.94 -7.84 -12.00
C ASN A 41 -1.73 -7.88 -12.94
N PRO A 42 -1.44 -6.82 -13.68
CA PRO A 42 -0.37 -6.82 -14.68
C PRO A 42 1.05 -6.87 -14.10
N SER A 43 1.22 -6.54 -12.81
CA SER A 43 2.52 -6.55 -12.13
C SER A 43 2.77 -7.88 -11.40
N THR A 44 1.75 -8.43 -10.70
CA THR A 44 1.91 -9.60 -9.83
C THR A 44 1.37 -10.89 -10.42
N ASP A 45 0.67 -10.84 -11.56
CA ASP A 45 -0.10 -11.94 -12.17
C ASP A 45 -1.19 -12.54 -11.27
N GLU A 46 -1.42 -11.98 -10.10
CA GLU A 46 -2.44 -12.43 -9.16
C GLU A 46 -3.82 -11.81 -9.43
N ALA A 47 -4.84 -12.39 -8.79
CA ALA A 47 -6.20 -11.87 -8.86
C ALA A 47 -6.34 -10.54 -8.11
N SER A 48 -6.75 -9.49 -8.78
CA SER A 48 -7.08 -8.20 -8.18
C SER A 48 -8.50 -7.75 -8.50
N LEU A 49 -9.06 -6.91 -7.63
CA LEU A 49 -10.42 -6.41 -7.75
C LEU A 49 -10.42 -5.06 -8.46
N TYR A 50 -11.29 -4.94 -9.45
CA TYR A 50 -11.52 -3.72 -10.21
C TYR A 50 -13.01 -3.40 -10.25
N LEU A 51 -13.36 -2.15 -10.49
CA LEU A 51 -14.73 -1.71 -10.66
C LEU A 51 -14.86 -1.08 -12.05
N LEU A 52 -15.76 -1.63 -12.87
CA LEU A 52 -16.21 -0.99 -14.10
C LEU A 52 -17.36 -0.07 -13.76
N GLY A 53 -17.18 1.23 -13.97
CA GLY A 53 -18.19 2.23 -13.64
C GLY A 53 -19.40 2.17 -14.53
N SER A 54 -20.44 2.91 -14.16
CA SER A 54 -21.70 3.01 -14.91
C SER A 54 -21.45 3.37 -16.37
N GLY A 55 -22.19 2.74 -17.29
CA GLY A 55 -22.06 2.95 -18.73
C GLY A 55 -20.75 2.46 -19.34
N ASN A 56 -19.96 1.67 -18.60
CA ASN A 56 -18.66 1.13 -19.04
C ASN A 56 -17.65 2.23 -19.50
N LEU A 57 -17.77 3.44 -18.97
CA LEU A 57 -16.96 4.58 -19.40
C LEU A 57 -15.57 4.59 -18.78
N GLN A 58 -15.46 4.15 -17.54
CA GLN A 58 -14.23 4.25 -16.74
C GLN A 58 -13.99 2.98 -15.93
N LEU A 59 -12.75 2.56 -15.91
CA LEU A 59 -12.26 1.50 -15.02
C LEU A 59 -11.63 2.13 -13.77
N TYR A 60 -11.89 1.50 -12.63
CA TYR A 60 -11.32 1.89 -11.34
C TYR A 60 -10.58 0.70 -10.73
N GLU A 61 -9.48 0.98 -10.09
CA GLU A 61 -8.76 0.05 -9.23
C GLU A 61 -9.36 0.08 -7.84
N VAL A 62 -9.49 -1.08 -7.20
CA VAL A 62 -9.99 -1.23 -5.83
C VAL A 62 -8.84 -1.72 -4.97
N LYS A 63 -8.28 -0.85 -4.15
CA LYS A 63 -7.18 -1.16 -3.21
C LYS A 63 -7.66 -1.07 -1.77
N ALA A 64 -7.29 -2.05 -0.96
CA ALA A 64 -7.50 -2.01 0.47
C ALA A 64 -6.22 -1.53 1.18
N PHE A 65 -6.38 -0.59 2.09
CA PHE A 65 -5.39 -0.26 3.10
C PHE A 65 -5.75 -1.06 4.36
N GLU A 66 -4.86 -1.93 4.77
CA GLU A 66 -5.05 -2.86 5.87
C GLU A 66 -3.93 -2.69 6.88
N GLU A 67 -4.32 -2.53 8.13
CA GLU A 67 -3.41 -2.53 9.28
C GLU A 67 -3.94 -3.52 10.33
N ASP A 68 -3.03 -4.17 11.02
CA ASP A 68 -3.39 -5.11 12.08
C ASP A 68 -4.13 -4.41 13.24
N PHE A 69 -5.09 -5.12 13.82
CA PHE A 69 -5.84 -4.70 15.01
C PHE A 69 -6.71 -3.43 14.84
N HIS A 70 -7.05 -3.06 13.61
CA HIS A 70 -8.00 -1.97 13.34
C HIS A 70 -9.43 -2.48 13.21
N SER A 71 -10.39 -1.63 13.63
CA SER A 71 -11.83 -1.88 13.53
C SER A 71 -12.56 -0.55 13.28
N TRP A 72 -13.68 -0.61 12.57
CA TRP A 72 -14.53 0.55 12.36
C TRP A 72 -15.64 0.64 13.39
N PHE A 73 -15.86 1.82 13.93
CA PHE A 73 -17.04 2.14 14.73
C PHE A 73 -18.03 2.90 13.85
N VAL A 74 -19.11 2.21 13.45
CA VAL A 74 -20.14 2.79 12.59
C VAL A 74 -21.44 2.89 13.36
N GLY A 75 -21.83 4.10 13.74
CA GLY A 75 -22.96 4.31 14.63
C GLY A 75 -22.74 3.62 15.99
N GLN A 76 -23.58 2.64 16.30
CA GLN A 76 -23.50 1.84 17.55
C GLN A 76 -22.96 0.42 17.31
N THR A 77 -22.39 0.16 16.14
CA THR A 77 -21.85 -1.15 15.79
C THR A 77 -20.34 -1.09 15.61
N VAL A 78 -19.66 -2.18 15.93
CA VAL A 78 -18.24 -2.36 15.69
C VAL A 78 -18.07 -3.34 14.54
N GLN A 79 -17.47 -2.87 13.45
CA GLN A 79 -17.07 -3.70 12.33
C GLN A 79 -15.66 -4.22 12.58
N ARG A 80 -15.50 -5.54 12.63
CA ARG A 80 -14.22 -6.18 12.90
C ARG A 80 -13.20 -5.94 11.78
N ASP A 81 -13.68 -5.87 10.54
CA ASP A 81 -12.85 -5.56 9.38
C ASP A 81 -12.56 -4.07 9.35
N GLY A 82 -11.35 -3.68 9.76
CA GLY A 82 -10.89 -2.30 9.83
C GLY A 82 -10.29 -1.76 8.52
N ARG A 83 -10.37 -2.51 7.41
CA ARG A 83 -9.82 -2.08 6.12
C ARG A 83 -10.50 -0.82 5.62
N LEU A 84 -9.70 0.05 5.03
CA LEU A 84 -10.17 1.21 4.26
C LEU A 84 -9.96 0.91 2.77
N ILE A 85 -11.07 0.92 2.03
CA ILE A 85 -11.05 0.61 0.60
C ILE A 85 -11.02 1.91 -0.20
N PHE A 86 -10.05 2.01 -1.11
CA PHE A 86 -9.93 3.11 -2.06
C PHE A 86 -10.35 2.65 -3.45
N VAL A 87 -11.20 3.44 -4.10
CA VAL A 87 -11.61 3.23 -5.49
C VAL A 87 -11.11 4.41 -6.32
N THR A 88 -10.06 4.16 -7.10
CA THR A 88 -9.34 5.20 -7.86
C THR A 88 -9.39 4.94 -9.36
N PRO A 89 -9.53 5.99 -10.20
CA PRO A 89 -9.53 5.82 -11.65
C PRO A 89 -8.24 5.19 -12.15
N MET A 90 -8.36 4.17 -12.98
CA MET A 90 -7.24 3.47 -13.61
C MET A 90 -7.34 3.55 -15.13
N ASP A 91 -6.18 3.63 -15.79
CA ASP A 91 -6.11 3.50 -17.24
C ASP A 91 -6.20 2.02 -17.63
N PRO A 92 -7.24 1.62 -18.39
CA PRO A 92 -7.45 0.22 -18.76
C PRO A 92 -6.32 -0.36 -19.62
N LEU A 93 -5.50 0.46 -20.25
CA LEU A 93 -4.37 -0.02 -21.04
C LEU A 93 -3.35 -0.81 -20.24
N TYR A 94 -3.20 -0.52 -18.94
CA TYR A 94 -2.33 -1.32 -18.08
C TYR A 94 -2.79 -2.77 -18.00
N LEU A 95 -4.11 -3.02 -17.98
CA LEU A 95 -4.66 -4.38 -17.95
C LEU A 95 -4.66 -5.06 -19.31
N LEU A 96 -4.73 -4.30 -20.41
CA LEU A 96 -4.65 -4.84 -21.77
C LEU A 96 -3.22 -5.18 -22.20
N LEU A 97 -2.25 -4.46 -21.65
CA LEU A 97 -0.85 -4.52 -22.06
C LEU A 97 -0.25 -5.94 -21.98
N PRO A 98 -0.44 -6.76 -20.92
CA PRO A 98 0.08 -8.13 -20.87
C PRO A 98 -0.45 -9.01 -22.00
N TYR A 99 -1.73 -8.89 -22.34
CA TYR A 99 -2.36 -9.64 -23.43
C TYR A 99 -1.78 -9.23 -24.77
N MET A 100 -1.59 -7.93 -25.00
CA MET A 100 -0.99 -7.39 -26.22
C MET A 100 0.47 -7.82 -26.38
N ILE A 101 1.26 -7.81 -25.30
CA ILE A 101 2.65 -8.29 -25.30
C ILE A 101 2.70 -9.78 -25.64
N LYS A 102 1.84 -10.60 -25.05
CA LYS A 102 1.75 -12.03 -25.28
C LYS A 102 1.46 -12.33 -26.75
N SER A 103 0.46 -11.66 -27.31
CA SER A 103 0.08 -11.75 -28.72
C SER A 103 1.17 -11.23 -29.66
N GLY A 104 1.88 -10.17 -29.24
CA GLY A 104 2.94 -9.55 -30.02
C GLY A 104 4.12 -10.45 -30.33
N LYS A 105 4.31 -11.55 -29.57
CA LYS A 105 5.35 -12.56 -29.84
C LYS A 105 5.17 -13.23 -31.20
N GLU A 106 3.94 -13.31 -31.68
CA GLU A 106 3.63 -13.89 -33.02
C GLU A 106 3.85 -12.90 -34.17
N GLY A 107 3.98 -11.59 -33.88
CA GLY A 107 4.19 -10.54 -34.87
C GLY A 107 3.04 -10.30 -35.84
N LYS A 108 1.88 -10.94 -35.63
CA LYS A 108 0.72 -10.88 -36.50
C LYS A 108 -0.29 -9.82 -36.04
N PHE A 109 -1.02 -9.26 -37.00
CA PHE A 109 -2.20 -8.46 -36.71
C PHE A 109 -3.36 -9.36 -36.32
N GLN A 110 -3.98 -9.11 -35.18
CA GLN A 110 -5.09 -9.91 -34.66
C GLN A 110 -6.23 -8.99 -34.18
N PRO A 111 -7.48 -9.47 -34.24
CA PRO A 111 -8.61 -8.75 -33.63
C PRO A 111 -8.46 -8.72 -32.12
N VAL A 112 -8.73 -7.59 -31.48
CA VAL A 112 -8.49 -7.41 -30.03
C VAL A 112 -9.30 -8.41 -29.17
N ASN A 113 -10.48 -8.82 -29.60
CA ASN A 113 -11.31 -9.81 -28.92
C ASN A 113 -10.72 -11.23 -28.92
N GLN A 114 -9.78 -11.52 -29.83
CA GLN A 114 -9.03 -12.78 -29.83
C GLN A 114 -7.79 -12.70 -28.94
N VAL A 115 -7.20 -11.51 -28.82
CA VAL A 115 -6.02 -11.24 -28.01
C VAL A 115 -6.36 -11.23 -26.52
N VAL A 116 -7.46 -10.58 -26.12
CA VAL A 116 -7.89 -10.45 -24.72
C VAL A 116 -8.70 -11.66 -24.29
N LYS A 117 -7.98 -12.76 -24.03
CA LYS A 117 -8.53 -14.01 -23.50
C LYS A 117 -7.67 -14.52 -22.37
N ASP A 118 -8.33 -14.94 -21.30
CA ASP A 118 -7.70 -15.50 -20.11
C ASP A 118 -8.62 -16.56 -19.51
N GLU A 119 -8.13 -17.78 -19.41
CA GLU A 119 -8.90 -18.92 -18.89
C GLU A 119 -9.13 -18.79 -17.37
N ASP A 120 -8.13 -18.27 -16.65
CA ASP A 120 -8.22 -18.05 -15.20
C ASP A 120 -9.09 -16.83 -14.86
N PHE A 121 -9.14 -15.85 -15.75
CA PHE A 121 -9.85 -14.59 -15.56
C PHE A 121 -10.78 -14.26 -16.74
N PRO A 122 -11.85 -15.03 -16.97
CA PRO A 122 -12.72 -14.87 -18.15
C PRO A 122 -13.44 -13.51 -18.20
N ALA A 123 -13.54 -12.82 -17.07
CA ALA A 123 -14.06 -11.45 -16.99
C ALA A 123 -13.18 -10.41 -17.75
N CYS A 124 -11.98 -10.77 -18.21
CA CYS A 124 -11.11 -9.90 -19.00
C CYS A 124 -11.77 -9.40 -20.27
N SER A 125 -12.68 -10.16 -20.88
CA SER A 125 -13.46 -9.77 -22.05
C SER A 125 -14.27 -8.48 -21.81
N ARG A 126 -14.68 -8.20 -20.58
CA ARG A 126 -15.39 -6.95 -20.20
C ARG A 126 -14.53 -5.70 -20.30
N LEU A 127 -13.20 -5.82 -20.32
CA LEU A 127 -12.31 -4.70 -20.62
C LEU A 127 -12.57 -4.10 -22.00
N LEU A 128 -13.03 -4.92 -22.94
CA LEU A 128 -13.35 -4.48 -24.31
C LEU A 128 -14.67 -3.69 -24.38
N SER A 129 -15.52 -3.80 -23.39
CA SER A 129 -16.71 -2.97 -23.28
C SER A 129 -16.42 -1.56 -22.73
N CYS A 130 -15.25 -1.36 -22.11
CA CYS A 130 -14.82 -0.06 -21.66
C CYS A 130 -14.42 0.82 -22.85
N THR A 131 -15.14 1.89 -23.12
CA THR A 131 -14.91 2.77 -24.27
C THR A 131 -13.46 3.29 -24.31
N ARG A 132 -12.90 3.62 -23.15
CA ARG A 132 -11.50 4.07 -23.06
C ARG A 132 -10.48 3.01 -23.47
N SER A 133 -10.78 1.73 -23.24
CA SER A 133 -9.88 0.64 -23.64
C SER A 133 -9.61 0.66 -25.13
N LEU A 134 -10.66 0.73 -25.92
CA LEU A 134 -10.56 0.68 -27.38
C LEU A 134 -9.99 1.96 -27.98
N THR A 135 -10.50 3.13 -27.55
CA THR A 135 -10.02 4.42 -28.09
C THR A 135 -8.56 4.74 -27.79
N SER A 136 -8.01 4.14 -26.72
CA SER A 136 -6.62 4.38 -26.32
C SER A 136 -5.63 3.32 -26.81
N LEU A 137 -6.11 2.25 -27.45
CA LEU A 137 -5.29 1.11 -27.85
C LEU A 137 -4.15 1.47 -28.80
N HIS A 138 -4.33 2.51 -29.62
CA HIS A 138 -3.31 3.05 -30.52
C HIS A 138 -2.02 3.51 -29.83
N HIS A 139 -2.06 3.72 -28.50
CA HIS A 139 -0.87 4.08 -27.72
C HIS A 139 0.07 2.90 -27.47
N ILE A 140 -0.40 1.67 -27.60
CA ILE A 140 0.41 0.47 -27.33
C ILE A 140 0.43 -0.51 -28.53
N ALA A 141 -0.37 -0.23 -29.56
CA ALA A 141 -0.50 -1.10 -30.73
C ALA A 141 -0.55 -0.31 -32.01
N GLU A 142 -0.17 -0.96 -33.09
CA GLU A 142 -0.45 -0.54 -34.46
C GLU A 142 -1.82 -1.05 -34.85
N GLU A 143 -2.53 -0.27 -35.65
CA GLU A 143 -3.87 -0.57 -36.13
C GLU A 143 -3.86 -0.77 -37.65
N LYS A 144 -4.62 -1.75 -38.11
CA LYS A 144 -4.86 -2.01 -39.51
C LYS A 144 -6.33 -2.33 -39.73
N GLU A 145 -6.97 -1.60 -40.59
CA GLU A 145 -8.35 -1.88 -41.03
C GLU A 145 -8.37 -2.82 -42.21
N VAL A 146 -9.18 -3.85 -42.12
CA VAL A 146 -9.43 -4.79 -43.23
C VAL A 146 -10.94 -5.03 -43.30
N GLY A 147 -11.56 -4.44 -44.34
CA GLY A 147 -13.01 -4.41 -44.45
C GLY A 147 -13.67 -3.62 -43.29
N SER A 148 -14.54 -4.25 -42.53
CA SER A 148 -15.23 -3.64 -41.38
C SER A 148 -14.57 -3.98 -40.04
N GLN A 149 -13.42 -4.62 -40.02
CA GLN A 149 -12.75 -5.07 -38.81
C GLN A 149 -11.40 -4.39 -38.64
N THR A 150 -11.11 -4.02 -37.40
CA THR A 150 -9.83 -3.44 -36.98
C THR A 150 -8.97 -4.53 -36.35
N PHE A 151 -7.76 -4.65 -36.83
CA PHE A 151 -6.75 -5.58 -36.35
C PHE A 151 -5.63 -4.80 -35.66
N HIS A 152 -5.08 -5.38 -34.63
CA HIS A 152 -4.06 -4.74 -33.82
C HIS A 152 -2.81 -5.60 -33.73
N ARG A 153 -1.65 -4.95 -33.70
CA ARG A 153 -0.35 -5.58 -33.46
C ARG A 153 0.38 -4.79 -32.37
N TYR A 154 0.86 -5.47 -31.35
CA TYR A 154 1.64 -4.84 -30.29
C TYR A 154 2.84 -4.08 -30.85
N SER A 155 3.10 -2.89 -30.32
CA SER A 155 4.26 -2.06 -30.67
C SER A 155 4.99 -1.66 -29.38
N GLN A 156 6.22 -2.14 -29.25
CA GLN A 156 7.07 -1.82 -28.09
C GLN A 156 7.42 -0.34 -28.06
N ASP A 157 7.72 0.27 -29.21
CA ASP A 157 8.09 1.68 -29.30
C ASP A 157 6.96 2.59 -28.84
N ARG A 158 5.74 2.36 -29.35
CA ARG A 158 4.55 3.09 -28.89
C ARG A 158 4.29 2.92 -27.41
N THR A 159 4.49 1.71 -26.90
CA THR A 159 4.33 1.39 -25.46
C THR A 159 5.35 2.19 -24.64
N MET A 160 6.62 2.24 -25.05
CA MET A 160 7.64 3.00 -24.35
C MET A 160 7.33 4.50 -24.34
N ASP A 161 6.91 5.06 -25.48
CA ASP A 161 6.49 6.46 -25.57
C ASP A 161 5.28 6.77 -24.66
N TRP A 162 4.32 5.87 -24.62
CA TRP A 162 3.16 6.01 -23.75
C TRP A 162 3.56 5.96 -22.27
N LEU A 163 4.37 4.98 -21.86
CA LEU A 163 4.85 4.84 -20.48
C LEU A 163 5.72 6.03 -20.07
N LYS A 164 6.61 6.51 -20.96
CA LYS A 164 7.40 7.72 -20.73
C LYS A 164 6.51 8.93 -20.45
N LYS A 165 5.48 9.16 -21.27
CA LYS A 165 4.49 10.23 -21.04
C LYS A 165 3.76 10.07 -19.70
N LYS A 166 3.49 8.83 -19.25
CA LYS A 166 2.90 8.56 -17.92
C LYS A 166 3.87 8.97 -16.82
N VAL A 167 5.14 8.59 -16.90
CA VAL A 167 6.19 8.99 -15.94
C VAL A 167 6.31 10.51 -15.88
N GLU A 168 6.44 11.19 -17.03
CA GLU A 168 6.55 12.65 -17.09
C GLU A 168 5.36 13.37 -16.45
N ARG A 169 4.13 12.92 -16.74
CA ARG A 169 2.92 13.44 -16.08
C ARG A 169 2.90 13.21 -14.58
N THR A 170 3.41 12.07 -14.12
CA THR A 170 3.53 11.75 -12.71
C THR A 170 4.54 12.69 -12.03
N VAL A 171 5.70 12.94 -12.65
CA VAL A 171 6.69 13.93 -12.16
C VAL A 171 6.06 15.31 -12.00
N VAL A 172 5.33 15.77 -13.02
CA VAL A 172 4.64 17.07 -12.96
C VAL A 172 3.62 17.10 -11.80
N ALA A 173 2.87 16.03 -11.60
CA ALA A 173 1.90 15.94 -10.52
C ALA A 173 2.56 15.93 -9.12
N LEU A 174 3.68 15.21 -8.96
CA LEU A 174 4.46 15.17 -7.72
C LEU A 174 5.01 16.55 -7.36
N LYS A 175 5.61 17.23 -8.33
CA LYS A 175 6.13 18.60 -8.17
C LYS A 175 5.02 19.58 -7.81
N LYS A 176 3.89 19.53 -8.51
CA LYS A 176 2.72 20.40 -8.24
C LYS A 176 2.18 20.23 -6.84
N LYS A 177 2.23 19.00 -6.30
CA LYS A 177 1.76 18.68 -4.94
C LYS A 177 2.85 18.84 -3.87
N ASN A 178 4.05 19.30 -4.25
CA ASN A 178 5.20 19.43 -3.35
C ASN A 178 5.53 18.14 -2.58
N ILE A 179 5.37 16.98 -3.24
CA ILE A 179 5.72 15.70 -2.64
C ILE A 179 7.24 15.57 -2.66
N CYS A 180 7.84 15.39 -1.50
CA CYS A 180 9.27 15.19 -1.37
C CYS A 180 9.65 13.75 -1.72
N VAL A 181 10.59 13.57 -2.65
CA VAL A 181 10.97 12.24 -3.20
C VAL A 181 12.40 11.82 -2.85
N GLY A 182 13.21 12.69 -2.21
CA GLY A 182 14.61 12.40 -1.86
C GLY A 182 14.76 11.43 -0.68
N GLU A 183 15.94 10.82 -0.55
CA GLU A 183 16.29 9.83 0.49
C GLU A 183 16.14 10.32 1.94
N GLY A 184 15.96 11.60 2.17
CA GLY A 184 15.84 12.22 3.49
C GLY A 184 14.49 12.06 4.20
N VAL A 185 13.50 11.39 3.58
CA VAL A 185 12.15 11.26 4.16
C VAL A 185 12.10 10.08 5.13
N LYS A 186 12.70 10.23 6.31
CA LYS A 186 12.71 9.14 7.31
C LYS A 186 11.65 9.25 8.41
N SER A 187 11.00 10.40 8.61
CA SER A 187 9.94 10.55 9.61
C SER A 187 9.22 11.89 9.45
N THR A 188 7.92 11.91 9.75
CA THR A 188 7.10 13.13 9.79
C THR A 188 7.53 14.11 10.90
N THR A 189 8.33 13.65 11.87
CA THR A 189 8.85 14.42 13.00
C THR A 189 10.26 14.96 12.80
N TYR A 190 10.93 14.60 11.72
CA TYR A 190 12.27 15.07 11.44
C TYR A 190 12.24 16.43 10.73
N VAL A 191 12.94 17.42 11.29
CA VAL A 191 13.19 18.71 10.63
C VAL A 191 13.89 18.41 9.31
N ARG A 192 13.27 18.79 8.19
CA ARG A 192 13.83 18.64 6.85
C ARG A 192 15.11 19.46 6.75
N VAL A 193 16.24 18.83 6.83
CA VAL A 193 17.45 19.40 6.24
C VAL A 193 17.23 19.30 4.73
N LYS A 194 17.03 20.43 4.06
CA LYS A 194 17.10 20.51 2.60
C LYS A 194 18.49 20.03 2.19
N SER A 195 18.62 18.77 1.83
CA SER A 195 19.72 18.31 1.01
C SER A 195 19.48 18.94 -0.35
N GLU A 196 20.22 19.98 -0.68
CA GLU A 196 20.37 20.46 -2.04
C GLU A 196 21.19 19.39 -2.80
N SER A 197 20.53 18.26 -3.14
CA SER A 197 21.14 17.29 -4.04
C SER A 197 20.99 17.82 -5.44
N ASP A 198 22.09 17.91 -6.18
CA ASP A 198 22.14 18.31 -7.60
C ASP A 198 21.28 17.39 -8.52
N ASN A 199 20.70 16.32 -7.99
CA ASN A 199 19.97 15.28 -8.73
C ASN A 199 18.45 15.28 -8.47
N GLN A 200 17.86 16.39 -8.04
CA GLN A 200 16.43 16.44 -7.68
C GLN A 200 15.51 15.98 -8.84
N GLU A 201 15.88 16.24 -10.09
CA GLU A 201 15.13 15.77 -11.28
C GLU A 201 15.18 14.23 -11.42
N GLU A 202 16.34 13.64 -11.21
CA GLU A 202 16.51 12.19 -11.28
C GLU A 202 15.72 11.50 -10.18
N ASP A 203 15.68 12.04 -8.97
CA ASP A 203 14.90 11.51 -7.85
C ASP A 203 13.40 11.50 -8.16
N TYR A 204 12.87 12.58 -8.75
CA TYR A 204 11.48 12.62 -9.21
C TYR A 204 11.19 11.60 -10.30
N LEU A 205 12.11 11.45 -11.28
CA LEU A 205 11.97 10.44 -12.35
C LEU A 205 11.98 9.02 -11.78
N ARG A 206 12.89 8.71 -10.85
CA ARG A 206 12.97 7.41 -10.19
C ARG A 206 11.72 7.09 -9.39
N TYR A 207 11.25 8.06 -8.60
CA TYR A 207 10.04 7.88 -7.82
C TYR A 207 8.82 7.67 -8.71
N ALA A 208 8.67 8.47 -9.77
CA ALA A 208 7.60 8.33 -10.75
C ALA A 208 7.68 6.99 -11.51
N HIS A 209 8.90 6.56 -11.89
CA HIS A 209 9.11 5.23 -12.48
C HIS A 209 8.65 4.12 -11.52
N GLY A 210 9.01 4.19 -10.23
CA GLY A 210 8.56 3.24 -9.21
C GLY A 210 7.04 3.13 -9.15
N LEU A 211 6.33 4.27 -9.11
CA LEU A 211 4.87 4.29 -9.10
C LEU A 211 4.24 3.67 -10.35
N ILE A 212 4.85 3.85 -11.54
CA ILE A 212 4.38 3.23 -12.78
C ILE A 212 4.71 1.74 -12.82
N SER A 213 5.84 1.33 -12.23
CA SER A 213 6.27 -0.07 -12.16
C SER A 213 5.29 -0.96 -11.41
N ASP A 214 4.51 -0.42 -10.48
CA ASP A 214 3.44 -1.14 -9.77
C ASP A 214 2.30 -1.62 -10.71
N TYR A 215 2.25 -1.06 -11.93
CA TYR A 215 1.19 -1.34 -12.92
C TYR A 215 1.69 -2.11 -14.16
N ILE A 216 2.94 -2.52 -14.20
CA ILE A 216 3.54 -3.24 -15.33
C ILE A 216 4.39 -4.40 -14.84
N SER A 217 4.70 -5.35 -15.73
CA SER A 217 5.59 -6.46 -15.39
C SER A 217 7.02 -5.97 -15.10
N GLU A 218 7.75 -6.74 -14.29
CA GLU A 218 9.13 -6.42 -13.92
C GLU A 218 10.05 -6.26 -15.14
N ASP A 219 9.88 -7.12 -16.17
CA ASP A 219 10.66 -7.04 -17.40
C ASP A 219 10.42 -5.73 -18.14
N LEU A 220 9.16 -5.32 -18.25
CA LEU A 220 8.78 -4.07 -18.91
C LEU A 220 9.27 -2.87 -18.10
N SER A 221 9.24 -2.93 -16.78
CA SER A 221 9.79 -1.91 -15.89
C SER A 221 11.29 -1.70 -16.11
N LYS A 222 12.07 -2.79 -16.25
CA LYS A 222 13.50 -2.71 -16.57
C LYS A 222 13.77 -2.08 -17.92
N VAL A 223 12.95 -2.40 -18.93
CA VAL A 223 13.05 -1.78 -20.26
C VAL A 223 12.74 -0.29 -20.20
N LEU A 224 11.69 0.10 -19.45
CA LEU A 224 11.32 1.48 -19.24
C LEU A 224 12.42 2.27 -18.51
N LEU A 225 13.03 1.68 -17.46
CA LEU A 225 14.14 2.31 -16.74
C LEU A 225 15.30 2.67 -17.65
N ARG A 226 15.69 1.73 -18.53
CA ARG A 226 16.73 1.96 -19.56
C ARG A 226 16.32 3.01 -20.58
N HIS A 227 15.05 2.99 -21.01
CA HIS A 227 14.52 3.99 -21.95
C HIS A 227 14.52 5.41 -21.37
N LEU A 228 14.34 5.55 -20.04
CA LEU A 228 14.44 6.82 -19.32
C LEU A 228 15.88 7.27 -19.06
N GLY A 229 16.89 6.46 -19.41
CA GLY A 229 18.29 6.75 -19.17
C GLY A 229 18.71 6.68 -17.70
N LEU A 230 17.90 6.06 -16.85
CA LEU A 230 18.19 5.94 -15.43
C LEU A 230 19.10 4.72 -15.19
N PRO A 231 20.21 4.87 -14.43
CA PRO A 231 21.05 3.75 -14.05
C PRO A 231 20.29 2.79 -13.12
N GLU A 232 20.51 1.48 -13.29
CA GLU A 232 19.99 0.49 -12.36
C GLU A 232 20.59 0.72 -10.97
N LEU A 233 19.73 0.83 -9.95
CA LEU A 233 20.20 0.90 -8.58
C LEU A 233 20.85 -0.46 -8.24
N LYS A 234 22.15 -0.45 -8.02
CA LYS A 234 22.80 -1.62 -7.42
C LYS A 234 22.16 -1.79 -6.05
N SER A 235 21.46 -2.91 -5.84
CA SER A 235 21.01 -3.27 -4.49
C SER A 235 22.19 -3.07 -3.55
N PRO A 236 22.02 -2.38 -2.40
CA PRO A 236 23.08 -2.30 -1.42
C PRO A 236 23.48 -3.74 -1.16
N LYS A 237 24.75 -4.09 -1.45
CA LYS A 237 25.29 -5.37 -0.99
C LYS A 237 24.88 -5.43 0.46
N GLU A 238 24.15 -6.46 0.86
CA GLU A 238 23.96 -6.76 2.27
C GLU A 238 25.36 -6.81 2.86
N THR A 239 25.81 -5.69 3.39
CA THR A 239 26.94 -5.68 4.29
C THR A 239 26.38 -6.42 5.47
N GLU A 240 26.73 -7.72 5.54
CA GLU A 240 26.55 -8.47 6.79
C GLU A 240 26.92 -7.50 7.91
N PRO A 241 26.03 -7.28 8.89
CA PRO A 241 26.34 -6.39 10.00
C PRO A 241 27.71 -6.87 10.51
N PRO A 242 28.69 -5.97 10.70
CA PRO A 242 30.04 -6.38 11.06
C PRO A 242 29.87 -7.33 12.23
N SER A 243 30.07 -8.62 11.97
CA SER A 243 30.05 -9.64 13.01
C SER A 243 31.11 -9.17 13.95
N LYS A 244 30.73 -8.61 15.09
CA LYS A 244 31.62 -8.42 16.21
C LYS A 244 32.13 -9.81 16.50
N LYS A 245 33.27 -10.16 15.90
CA LYS A 245 34.04 -11.32 16.27
C LYS A 245 34.44 -11.06 17.73
N ARG A 246 33.56 -11.44 18.64
CA ARG A 246 33.94 -11.71 20.00
C ARG A 246 35.00 -12.79 19.85
N LYS A 247 36.25 -12.42 20.08
CA LYS A 247 37.28 -13.42 20.34
C LYS A 247 36.72 -14.28 21.46
N LEU A 248 36.27 -15.49 21.10
CA LEU A 248 35.97 -16.51 22.09
C LEU A 248 37.36 -16.79 22.74
N SER A 249 37.62 -16.16 23.87
CA SER A 249 38.61 -16.65 24.78
C SER A 249 38.01 -17.89 25.40
N ASP A 250 38.67 -19.02 25.27
CA ASP A 250 38.26 -20.34 25.80
C ASP A 250 38.18 -20.41 27.33
N LYS A 251 38.04 -19.32 27.99
CA LYS A 251 37.79 -19.27 29.44
C LYS A 251 36.40 -18.65 29.69
N PRO A 252 35.50 -19.34 30.38
CA PRO A 252 34.27 -18.74 30.86
C PRO A 252 34.65 -17.54 31.73
N VAL A 253 34.35 -16.33 31.22
CA VAL A 253 34.42 -15.12 32.05
C VAL A 253 33.21 -15.22 32.97
N GLU A 254 33.48 -15.46 34.26
CA GLU A 254 32.47 -15.31 35.30
C GLU A 254 31.89 -13.90 35.16
N ALA A 255 30.54 -13.81 35.14
CA ALA A 255 29.89 -12.54 35.10
C ALA A 255 30.25 -11.76 36.36
N GLU A 256 30.89 -10.61 36.22
CA GLU A 256 31.30 -9.75 37.34
C GLU A 256 30.09 -9.24 38.19
N GLU A 257 28.87 -9.44 37.73
CA GLU A 257 27.65 -9.08 38.42
C GLU A 257 26.71 -10.27 38.48
N ASP A 258 26.52 -10.76 39.71
CA ASP A 258 25.55 -11.81 40.01
C ASP A 258 24.14 -11.21 40.12
N TYR A 259 23.39 -11.24 39.03
CA TYR A 259 22.00 -10.74 38.96
C TYR A 259 20.99 -11.59 39.73
N THR A 260 21.41 -12.70 40.38
CA THR A 260 20.54 -13.55 41.20
C THR A 260 20.45 -13.09 42.63
N LYS A 261 21.35 -12.22 43.10
CA LYS A 261 21.32 -11.67 44.46
C LYS A 261 20.59 -10.31 44.46
N PHE A 262 19.27 -10.37 44.63
CA PHE A 262 18.49 -9.18 44.94
C PHE A 262 18.85 -8.65 46.33
N ASN A 263 19.69 -7.64 46.38
CA ASN A 263 19.92 -6.90 47.61
C ASN A 263 18.92 -5.73 47.67
N SER A 264 18.01 -5.78 48.64
CA SER A 264 16.98 -4.73 48.84
C SER A 264 17.57 -3.35 49.15
N ALA A 265 18.88 -3.27 49.44
CA ALA A 265 19.61 -2.01 49.64
C ALA A 265 19.95 -1.29 48.32
N ASP A 266 20.00 -1.97 47.17
CA ASP A 266 20.35 -1.36 45.87
C ASP A 266 19.23 -0.49 45.30
N PHE A 267 18.01 -0.63 45.78
CA PHE A 267 16.87 0.22 45.41
C PHE A 267 16.75 1.52 46.21
N ALA A 268 17.58 1.71 47.25
CA ALA A 268 17.65 2.98 47.96
C ALA A 268 18.43 4.00 47.07
N ARG A 269 17.72 4.62 46.14
CA ARG A 269 18.28 5.75 45.37
C ARG A 269 18.73 6.82 46.35
N LYS A 270 20.04 7.02 46.49
CA LYS A 270 20.56 8.15 47.24
C LYS A 270 19.94 9.41 46.67
N PRO A 271 19.28 10.27 47.46
CA PRO A 271 18.64 11.47 46.93
C PRO A 271 19.70 12.31 46.24
N PRO A 272 19.40 12.91 45.07
CA PRO A 272 20.34 13.72 44.34
C PRO A 272 20.77 14.89 45.21
N LYS A 273 22.07 15.15 45.34
CA LYS A 273 22.66 16.17 46.17
C LYS A 273 22.16 17.62 45.87
N LYS A 274 21.53 17.82 44.68
CA LYS A 274 20.85 19.07 44.32
C LYS A 274 19.58 18.74 43.54
N MET A 275 18.44 19.21 44.01
CA MET A 275 17.16 19.09 43.32
C MET A 275 17.10 20.07 42.15
N THR A 276 16.62 19.58 40.98
CA THR A 276 16.33 20.45 39.84
C THR A 276 15.16 21.40 40.12
N ALA A 277 15.02 22.46 39.36
CA ALA A 277 13.91 23.42 39.53
C ALA A 277 12.54 22.73 39.44
N ALA A 278 12.36 21.80 38.52
CA ALA A 278 11.13 20.99 38.36
C ALA A 278 10.85 20.10 39.59
N GLN A 279 11.88 19.48 40.17
CA GLN A 279 11.74 18.70 41.40
C GLN A 279 11.35 19.54 42.61
N LYS A 280 11.85 20.76 42.71
CA LYS A 280 11.48 21.71 43.77
C LYS A 280 10.03 22.17 43.64
N THR A 281 9.53 22.34 42.42
CA THR A 281 8.13 22.70 42.15
C THR A 281 7.22 21.52 42.49
N LEU A 282 7.60 20.32 42.11
CA LEU A 282 6.84 19.09 42.41
C LEU A 282 6.81 18.76 43.90
N ALA A 283 7.85 19.10 44.65
CA ALA A 283 7.91 18.91 46.11
C ALA A 283 6.96 19.87 46.86
N LYS A 284 6.59 21.00 46.26
CA LYS A 284 5.67 21.98 46.83
C LYS A 284 4.18 21.67 46.56
N VAL A 285 3.88 20.71 45.71
CA VAL A 285 2.49 20.33 45.37
C VAL A 285 1.90 19.57 46.55
N ASP A 286 0.71 20.01 46.98
CA ASP A 286 -0.04 19.31 48.01
C ASP A 286 -0.40 17.89 47.53
N LYS A 287 0.06 16.87 48.26
CA LYS A 287 -0.15 15.48 47.99
C LYS A 287 -1.22 14.85 48.92
N SER A 288 -1.88 15.67 49.73
CA SER A 288 -2.97 15.19 50.57
C SER A 288 -4.14 14.80 49.66
N GLY A 289 -4.42 13.48 49.61
CA GLY A 289 -5.44 12.91 48.74
C GLY A 289 -4.92 12.05 47.57
N MET A 290 -3.63 12.05 47.30
CA MET A 290 -3.04 11.12 46.31
C MET A 290 -2.89 9.72 46.92
N LYS A 291 -3.54 8.74 46.30
CA LYS A 291 -3.34 7.32 46.72
C LYS A 291 -1.96 6.86 46.20
N PRO A 292 -1.15 6.17 47.04
CA PRO A 292 0.12 5.62 46.59
C PRO A 292 -0.12 4.55 45.53
N MET A 293 0.77 4.49 44.55
CA MET A 293 0.66 3.56 43.41
C MET A 293 0.52 2.10 43.84
N SER A 294 1.10 1.70 44.98
CA SER A 294 0.96 0.38 45.57
C SER A 294 -0.47 0.05 45.95
N SER A 295 -1.34 1.03 46.23
CA SER A 295 -2.74 0.78 46.58
C SER A 295 -3.58 0.25 45.39
N PHE A 296 -3.10 0.42 44.17
CA PHE A 296 -3.77 -0.10 42.96
C PHE A 296 -3.44 -1.56 42.69
N PHE A 297 -2.36 -2.08 43.22
CA PHE A 297 -1.88 -3.44 43.03
C PHE A 297 -2.10 -4.35 44.24
N SER A 298 -2.73 -3.87 45.31
CA SER A 298 -3.06 -4.69 46.49
C SER A 298 -4.25 -5.59 46.15
N PRO A 299 -4.17 -6.92 46.40
CA PRO A 299 -5.30 -7.82 46.19
C PRO A 299 -6.45 -7.44 47.13
N LYS A 300 -7.67 -7.27 46.58
CA LYS A 300 -8.88 -7.05 47.37
C LYS A 300 -9.10 -8.22 48.28
N ALA A 301 -9.07 -8.02 49.60
CA ALA A 301 -9.49 -9.00 50.58
C ALA A 301 -10.95 -9.43 50.30
N LYS A 302 -11.18 -10.71 50.10
CA LYS A 302 -12.55 -11.27 50.01
C LYS A 302 -13.26 -11.00 51.32
N ALA A 303 -14.36 -10.24 51.27
CA ALA A 303 -15.27 -10.11 52.39
C ALA A 303 -15.94 -11.47 52.64
N GLU A 304 -15.64 -12.11 53.75
CA GLU A 304 -16.42 -13.24 54.27
C GLU A 304 -17.81 -12.72 54.63
N LYS A 305 -18.82 -13.25 53.99
CA LYS A 305 -20.21 -13.09 54.41
C LYS A 305 -20.43 -14.00 55.61
N LYS A 306 -20.75 -13.41 56.75
CA LYS A 306 -21.46 -14.07 57.84
C LYS A 306 -22.93 -14.11 57.51
#